data_2a2bef7ee8b68acb5471e72eb6943b59
#
_entry.id   2a2bef7ee8b68acb5471e72eb6943b59
#
_cell.length_a   1.000
_cell.length_b   1.000
_cell.length_c   1.000
_cell.angle_alpha   90.00
_cell.angle_beta   90.00
_cell.angle_gamma   90.00
#
_symmetry.space_group_name_H-M   'P 1'
#
loop_
_entity.id
_entity.type
_entity.pdbx_description
1 polymer ?
#
loop_
_entity_poly.entity_id
_entity_poly.type
_entity_poly.pdbx_seq_one_letter_code
_entity_poly.pdbx_strand_id
1 'polypeptide(L)'
;HTVVGIAPGKTLAWLEEKCGQPLKVVRMMPNTPAQVGEGMTGVCANEKVSAEELAQICEITDSFGRTEVVPERLMDAVSAVSGCSPAYVFMFIEAMADAAVAQGMPRKQAYQFAAQALLGSAKMVLETGMHPGELKDMVCSPAGSTIEGVRILEQNGFRSAVFEALNGAAEKSKRM
;
A
#
# COMPACT_ATOMS: atom_id res chain seq x y z
N HIS A 1 -11.68 13.24 25.14
CA HIS A 1 -11.56 12.04 24.30
C HIS A 1 -11.09 12.45 22.89
N THR A 2 -10.27 11.61 22.29
CA THR A 2 -9.87 11.73 20.88
C THR A 2 -10.68 10.72 20.07
N VAL A 3 -11.33 11.16 18.99
CA VAL A 3 -12.06 10.30 18.07
C VAL A 3 -11.13 9.88 16.93
N VAL A 4 -11.03 8.59 16.66
CA VAL A 4 -10.23 8.05 15.58
C VAL A 4 -11.15 7.44 14.53
N GLY A 5 -11.13 8.00 13.31
CA GLY A 5 -11.94 7.54 12.18
C GLY A 5 -11.11 6.73 11.19
N ILE A 6 -11.65 5.58 10.77
CA ILE A 6 -11.04 4.71 9.74
C ILE A 6 -11.90 4.62 8.47
N ALA A 7 -12.95 5.41 8.37
CA ALA A 7 -13.89 5.35 7.25
C ALA A 7 -13.26 5.94 5.96
N PRO A 8 -13.23 5.19 4.85
CA PRO A 8 -12.73 5.71 3.57
C PRO A 8 -13.54 6.91 3.10
N GLY A 9 -12.88 7.88 2.46
CA GLY A 9 -13.53 9.05 1.88
C GLY A 9 -14.07 10.09 2.87
N LYS A 10 -14.02 9.84 4.20
CA LYS A 10 -14.52 10.78 5.20
C LYS A 10 -13.41 11.69 5.71
N THR A 11 -13.65 13.02 5.64
CA THR A 11 -12.69 14.04 6.04
C THR A 11 -12.70 14.29 7.56
N LEU A 12 -11.66 14.93 8.08
CA LEU A 12 -11.62 15.43 9.46
C LEU A 12 -12.81 16.35 9.75
N ALA A 13 -13.13 17.24 8.82
CA ALA A 13 -14.28 18.15 8.96
C ALA A 13 -15.60 17.40 9.02
N TRP A 14 -15.78 16.37 8.20
CA TRP A 14 -16.97 15.52 8.23
C TRP A 14 -17.10 14.77 9.57
N LEU A 15 -15.99 14.24 10.09
CA LEU A 15 -15.98 13.55 11.39
C LEU A 15 -16.34 14.52 12.53
N GLU A 16 -15.79 15.73 12.54
CA GLU A 16 -16.14 16.77 13.52
C GLU A 16 -17.61 17.13 13.47
N GLU A 17 -18.15 17.35 12.27
CA GLU A 17 -19.59 17.66 12.07
C GLU A 17 -20.49 16.56 12.65
N LYS A 18 -20.18 15.29 12.36
CA LYS A 18 -20.97 14.15 12.84
C LYS A 18 -20.88 13.92 14.35
N CYS A 19 -19.80 14.33 14.96
CA CYS A 19 -19.67 14.28 16.42
C CYS A 19 -20.48 15.38 17.14
N GLY A 20 -20.98 16.40 16.43
CA GLY A 20 -21.86 17.44 16.97
C GLY A 20 -21.21 18.40 17.95
N GLN A 21 -19.91 18.34 18.17
CA GLN A 21 -19.14 19.20 19.05
C GLN A 21 -17.66 19.27 18.63
N PRO A 22 -16.93 20.34 18.99
CA PRO A 22 -15.50 20.43 18.68
C PRO A 22 -14.71 19.36 19.45
N LEU A 23 -14.26 18.32 18.74
CA LEU A 23 -13.48 17.21 19.32
C LEU A 23 -12.07 17.17 18.71
N LYS A 24 -11.18 16.46 19.40
CA LYS A 24 -9.92 15.97 18.84
C LYS A 24 -10.24 14.84 17.89
N VAL A 25 -9.88 14.99 16.63
CA VAL A 25 -10.19 14.01 15.58
C VAL A 25 -8.92 13.61 14.87
N VAL A 26 -8.73 12.31 14.75
CA VAL A 26 -7.69 11.70 13.94
C VAL A 26 -8.36 10.84 12.87
N ARG A 27 -7.93 11.01 11.64
CA ARG A 27 -8.29 10.15 10.52
C ARG A 27 -7.12 9.25 10.21
N MET A 28 -7.37 7.95 10.10
CA MET A 28 -6.35 7.00 9.71
C MET A 28 -6.86 6.03 8.63
N MET A 29 -5.94 5.54 7.83
CA MET A 29 -6.20 4.58 6.76
C MET A 29 -5.22 3.41 6.88
N PRO A 30 -5.55 2.40 7.68
CA PRO A 30 -4.81 1.13 7.70
C PRO A 30 -5.15 0.28 6.47
N ASN A 31 -4.40 -0.81 6.29
CA ASN A 31 -4.68 -1.78 5.24
C ASN A 31 -4.70 -3.23 5.78
N THR A 32 -5.16 -4.17 4.98
CA THR A 32 -5.37 -5.57 5.40
C THR A 32 -4.10 -6.31 5.85
N PRO A 33 -2.86 -6.03 5.36
CA PRO A 33 -1.64 -6.65 5.88
C PRO A 33 -1.39 -6.39 7.38
N ALA A 34 -2.08 -5.46 8.01
CA ALA A 34 -2.08 -5.30 9.47
C ALA A 34 -2.42 -6.60 10.22
N GLN A 35 -3.21 -7.51 9.61
CA GLN A 35 -3.55 -8.80 10.22
C GLN A 35 -2.35 -9.74 10.43
N VAL A 36 -1.25 -9.46 9.75
CA VAL A 36 0.00 -10.22 9.86
C VAL A 36 1.17 -9.36 10.34
N GLY A 37 0.87 -8.18 10.91
CA GLY A 37 1.89 -7.27 11.45
C GLY A 37 2.65 -6.46 10.41
N GLU A 38 2.20 -6.45 9.15
CA GLU A 38 2.85 -5.78 8.02
C GLU A 38 1.92 -4.71 7.41
N GLY A 39 1.13 -4.06 8.25
CA GLY A 39 0.25 -2.99 7.83
C GLY A 39 0.99 -1.72 7.43
N MET A 40 0.34 -0.91 6.58
CA MET A 40 0.73 0.47 6.34
C MET A 40 -0.43 1.38 6.69
N THR A 41 -0.21 2.32 7.61
CA THR A 41 -1.24 3.24 8.08
C THR A 41 -0.87 4.69 7.79
N GLY A 42 -1.66 5.37 6.96
CA GLY A 42 -1.59 6.82 6.86
C GLY A 42 -2.44 7.48 7.94
N VAL A 43 -1.91 8.52 8.59
CA VAL A 43 -2.57 9.23 9.70
C VAL A 43 -2.55 10.72 9.46
N CYS A 44 -3.67 11.40 9.72
CA CYS A 44 -3.73 12.85 9.86
C CYS A 44 -4.66 13.24 11.01
N ALA A 45 -4.44 14.43 11.58
CA ALA A 45 -5.18 14.92 12.74
C ALA A 45 -5.63 16.37 12.54
N ASN A 46 -6.69 16.78 13.26
CA ASN A 46 -7.08 18.16 13.31
C ASN A 46 -6.19 18.96 14.31
N GLU A 47 -6.30 20.26 14.31
CA GLU A 47 -5.49 21.21 15.11
C GLU A 47 -5.63 21.02 16.63
N LYS A 48 -6.68 20.31 17.08
CA LYS A 48 -6.96 20.10 18.50
C LYS A 48 -6.19 18.91 19.09
N VAL A 49 -5.63 18.05 18.24
CA VAL A 49 -4.82 16.90 18.67
C VAL A 49 -3.39 17.38 18.94
N SER A 50 -2.89 17.14 20.13
CA SER A 50 -1.50 17.48 20.44
C SER A 50 -0.50 16.53 19.76
N ALA A 51 0.76 16.96 19.67
CA ALA A 51 1.82 16.11 19.12
C ALA A 51 2.01 14.80 19.91
N GLU A 52 1.87 14.87 21.24
CA GLU A 52 1.99 13.71 22.13
C GLU A 52 0.85 12.73 21.89
N GLU A 53 -0.37 13.23 21.72
CA GLU A 53 -1.55 12.38 21.44
C GLU A 53 -1.44 11.72 20.08
N LEU A 54 -0.96 12.45 19.07
CA LEU A 54 -0.70 11.91 17.74
C LEU A 54 0.38 10.82 17.80
N ALA A 55 1.47 11.05 18.53
CA ALA A 55 2.53 10.06 18.74
C ALA A 55 2.00 8.78 19.38
N GLN A 56 1.15 8.88 20.40
CA GLN A 56 0.52 7.71 21.02
C GLN A 56 -0.35 6.90 20.04
N ILE A 57 -1.05 7.58 19.13
CA ILE A 57 -1.82 6.91 18.08
C ILE A 57 -0.89 6.21 17.08
N CYS A 58 0.22 6.84 16.71
CA CYS A 58 1.24 6.23 15.87
C CYS A 58 1.84 4.97 16.53
N GLU A 59 2.16 5.01 17.82
CA GLU A 59 2.63 3.81 18.57
C GLU A 59 1.63 2.66 18.50
N ILE A 60 0.32 2.96 18.62
CA ILE A 60 -0.72 1.93 18.49
C ILE A 60 -0.71 1.34 17.07
N THR A 61 -0.64 2.17 16.04
CA THR A 61 -0.66 1.71 14.65
C THR A 61 0.64 1.02 14.25
N ASP A 62 1.78 1.39 14.81
CA ASP A 62 3.07 0.73 14.62
C ASP A 62 3.14 -0.67 15.24
N SER A 63 2.24 -0.98 16.18
CA SER A 63 2.15 -2.35 16.74
C SER A 63 1.70 -3.41 15.73
N PHE A 64 1.09 -3.00 14.61
CA PHE A 64 0.65 -3.91 13.54
C PHE A 64 1.17 -3.53 12.15
N GLY A 65 2.24 -2.72 12.08
CA GLY A 65 2.86 -2.35 10.82
C GLY A 65 3.73 -1.11 10.92
N ARG A 66 3.58 -0.21 9.96
CA ARG A 66 4.26 1.10 9.90
C ARG A 66 3.25 2.21 9.77
N THR A 67 3.56 3.36 10.36
CA THR A 67 2.72 4.55 10.32
C THR A 67 3.44 5.72 9.65
N GLU A 68 2.71 6.45 8.82
CA GLU A 68 3.17 7.74 8.27
C GLU A 68 2.14 8.82 8.53
N VAL A 69 2.59 9.92 9.14
CA VAL A 69 1.75 11.11 9.31
C VAL A 69 1.80 11.93 8.02
N VAL A 70 0.65 12.14 7.42
CA VAL A 70 0.51 12.84 6.14
C VAL A 70 -0.50 13.97 6.23
N PRO A 71 -0.37 15.04 5.45
CA PRO A 71 -1.43 16.05 5.35
C PRO A 71 -2.71 15.42 4.78
N GLU A 72 -3.88 15.85 5.27
CA GLU A 72 -5.18 15.26 4.91
C GLU A 72 -5.42 15.19 3.39
N ARG A 73 -4.94 16.16 2.62
CA ARG A 73 -5.05 16.18 1.15
C ARG A 73 -4.43 14.97 0.45
N LEU A 74 -3.56 14.22 1.12
CA LEU A 74 -2.91 13.00 0.59
C LEU A 74 -3.65 11.72 0.98
N MET A 75 -4.67 11.76 1.82
CA MET A 75 -5.34 10.56 2.32
C MET A 75 -6.03 9.74 1.21
N ASP A 76 -6.48 10.37 0.12
CA ASP A 76 -7.03 9.63 -1.02
C ASP A 76 -5.92 8.89 -1.80
N ALA A 77 -4.73 9.49 -1.92
CA ALA A 77 -3.56 8.82 -2.48
C ALA A 77 -3.09 7.66 -1.57
N VAL A 78 -3.06 7.86 -0.25
CA VAL A 78 -2.80 6.79 0.73
C VAL A 78 -3.80 5.65 0.55
N SER A 79 -5.09 5.96 0.45
CA SER A 79 -6.14 4.96 0.22
C SER A 79 -5.90 4.15 -1.05
N ALA A 80 -5.54 4.80 -2.15
CA ALA A 80 -5.25 4.13 -3.41
C ALA A 80 -3.98 3.27 -3.34
N VAL A 81 -2.88 3.84 -2.79
CA VAL A 81 -1.56 3.20 -2.79
C VAL A 81 -1.45 2.08 -1.75
N SER A 82 -1.92 2.27 -0.53
CA SER A 82 -1.80 1.26 0.54
C SER A 82 -3.10 0.56 0.88
N GLY A 83 -4.24 1.25 0.78
CA GLY A 83 -5.54 0.66 1.08
C GLY A 83 -6.04 -0.31 0.01
N CYS A 84 -5.93 0.06 -1.27
CA CYS A 84 -6.44 -0.73 -2.39
C CYS A 84 -5.41 -1.71 -2.97
N SER A 85 -4.12 -1.36 -2.97
CA SER A 85 -3.08 -2.15 -3.64
C SER A 85 -2.87 -3.57 -3.13
N PRO A 86 -3.21 -3.97 -1.89
CA PRO A 86 -3.15 -5.38 -1.51
C PRO A 86 -3.92 -6.30 -2.47
N ALA A 87 -5.08 -5.85 -2.99
CA ALA A 87 -5.83 -6.60 -4.01
C ALA A 87 -5.03 -6.77 -5.30
N TYR A 88 -4.32 -5.72 -5.75
CA TYR A 88 -3.49 -5.77 -6.97
C TYR A 88 -2.27 -6.67 -6.79
N VAL A 89 -1.67 -6.66 -5.58
CA VAL A 89 -0.57 -7.57 -5.22
C VAL A 89 -1.03 -9.01 -5.23
N PHE A 90 -2.24 -9.31 -4.71
CA PHE A 90 -2.78 -10.67 -4.77
C PHE A 90 -3.03 -11.13 -6.21
N MET A 91 -3.57 -10.27 -7.08
CA MET A 91 -3.70 -10.56 -8.50
C MET A 91 -2.35 -10.83 -9.17
N PHE A 92 -1.31 -10.08 -8.81
CA PHE A 92 0.03 -10.27 -9.35
C PHE A 92 0.65 -11.61 -8.87
N ILE A 93 0.49 -11.95 -7.59
CA ILE A 93 0.90 -13.24 -7.04
C ILE A 93 0.19 -14.39 -7.78
N GLU A 94 -1.12 -14.26 -8.01
CA GLU A 94 -1.92 -15.24 -8.71
C GLU A 94 -1.44 -15.44 -10.15
N ALA A 95 -1.22 -14.35 -10.89
CA ALA A 95 -0.69 -14.41 -12.26
C ALA A 95 0.71 -15.05 -12.33
N MET A 96 1.60 -14.72 -11.40
CA MET A 96 2.92 -15.36 -11.31
C MET A 96 2.79 -16.86 -11.03
N ALA A 97 1.90 -17.24 -10.11
CA ALA A 97 1.67 -18.64 -9.78
C ALA A 97 1.05 -19.41 -10.95
N ASP A 98 0.14 -18.79 -11.71
CA ASP A 98 -0.44 -19.41 -12.92
C ASP A 98 0.64 -19.67 -13.99
N ALA A 99 1.51 -18.70 -14.21
CA ALA A 99 2.65 -18.85 -15.11
C ALA A 99 3.59 -19.99 -14.67
N ALA A 100 3.87 -20.08 -13.36
CA ALA A 100 4.70 -21.16 -12.82
C ALA A 100 4.05 -22.55 -12.98
N VAL A 101 2.74 -22.63 -12.79
CA VAL A 101 1.98 -23.87 -13.04
C VAL A 101 2.01 -24.26 -14.53
N ALA A 102 1.91 -23.30 -15.43
CA ALA A 102 2.06 -23.56 -16.87
C ALA A 102 3.45 -24.12 -17.23
N GLN A 103 4.47 -23.82 -16.40
CA GLN A 103 5.82 -24.41 -16.51
C GLN A 103 6.00 -25.73 -15.74
N GLY A 104 4.91 -26.29 -15.17
CA GLY A 104 4.92 -27.59 -14.49
C GLY A 104 5.13 -27.53 -12.97
N MET A 105 5.18 -26.34 -12.36
CA MET A 105 5.32 -26.21 -10.91
C MET A 105 3.99 -26.58 -10.20
N PRO A 106 4.00 -27.38 -9.12
CA PRO A 106 2.80 -27.65 -8.33
C PRO A 106 2.21 -26.36 -7.75
N ARG A 107 0.88 -26.19 -7.82
CA ARG A 107 0.16 -24.96 -7.42
C ARG A 107 0.56 -24.40 -6.06
N LYS A 108 0.64 -25.28 -5.05
CA LYS A 108 1.01 -24.85 -3.69
C LYS A 108 2.40 -24.22 -3.62
N GLN A 109 3.36 -24.81 -4.32
CA GLN A 109 4.72 -24.25 -4.40
C GLN A 109 4.73 -22.94 -5.19
N ALA A 110 4.00 -22.85 -6.30
CA ALA A 110 3.92 -21.67 -7.13
C ALA A 110 3.49 -20.42 -6.32
N TYR A 111 2.46 -20.55 -5.47
CA TYR A 111 2.07 -19.45 -4.57
C TYR A 111 3.16 -19.08 -3.56
N GLN A 112 3.86 -20.05 -2.98
CA GLN A 112 4.92 -19.78 -2.02
C GLN A 112 6.09 -19.02 -2.69
N PHE A 113 6.52 -19.45 -3.86
CA PHE A 113 7.59 -18.77 -4.61
C PHE A 113 7.19 -17.34 -5.01
N ALA A 114 5.98 -17.18 -5.55
CA ALA A 114 5.50 -15.88 -5.98
C ALA A 114 5.36 -14.89 -4.80
N ALA A 115 4.74 -15.31 -3.70
CA ALA A 115 4.56 -14.49 -2.53
C ALA A 115 5.90 -14.11 -1.88
N GLN A 116 6.83 -15.06 -1.74
CA GLN A 116 8.15 -14.79 -1.14
C GLN A 116 9.00 -13.86 -2.00
N ALA A 117 8.93 -13.98 -3.33
CA ALA A 117 9.64 -13.08 -4.24
C ALA A 117 9.16 -11.64 -4.10
N LEU A 118 7.84 -11.41 -3.99
CA LEU A 118 7.28 -10.08 -3.78
C LEU A 118 7.64 -9.51 -2.41
N LEU A 119 7.49 -10.31 -1.35
CA LEU A 119 7.88 -9.91 0.00
C LEU A 119 9.35 -9.47 0.05
N GLY A 120 10.26 -10.28 -0.49
CA GLY A 120 11.68 -9.98 -0.50
C GLY A 120 12.00 -8.72 -1.30
N SER A 121 11.38 -8.54 -2.46
CA SER A 121 11.59 -7.36 -3.30
C SER A 121 11.09 -6.07 -2.63
N ALA A 122 9.90 -6.10 -2.01
CA ALA A 122 9.39 -4.97 -1.25
C ALA A 122 10.30 -4.63 -0.06
N LYS A 123 10.76 -5.66 0.68
CA LYS A 123 11.67 -5.50 1.80
C LYS A 123 12.99 -4.88 1.39
N MET A 124 13.56 -5.26 0.25
CA MET A 124 14.77 -4.64 -0.28
C MET A 124 14.60 -3.13 -0.49
N VAL A 125 13.48 -2.67 -1.07
CA VAL A 125 13.22 -1.23 -1.23
C VAL A 125 13.19 -0.52 0.13
N LEU A 126 12.49 -1.09 1.10
CA LEU A 126 12.30 -0.47 2.43
C LEU A 126 13.57 -0.43 3.27
N GLU A 127 14.41 -1.47 3.20
CA GLU A 127 15.61 -1.58 4.06
C GLU A 127 16.84 -0.93 3.45
N THR A 128 16.97 -0.97 2.12
CA THR A 128 18.17 -0.39 1.48
C THR A 128 18.00 1.09 1.15
N GLY A 129 16.76 1.56 0.99
CA GLY A 129 16.46 2.90 0.49
C GLY A 129 16.90 3.14 -0.97
N MET A 130 17.32 2.09 -1.68
CA MET A 130 17.73 2.19 -3.08
C MET A 130 16.54 2.48 -3.98
N HIS A 131 16.78 3.20 -5.05
CA HIS A 131 15.77 3.47 -6.05
C HIS A 131 15.28 2.15 -6.71
N PRO A 132 13.96 1.92 -6.84
CA PRO A 132 13.44 0.67 -7.42
C PRO A 132 13.98 0.35 -8.81
N GLY A 133 14.32 1.37 -9.62
CA GLY A 133 14.98 1.20 -10.93
C GLY A 133 16.37 0.57 -10.81
N GLU A 134 17.18 1.00 -9.83
CA GLU A 134 18.50 0.42 -9.57
C GLU A 134 18.39 -1.03 -9.14
N LEU A 135 17.46 -1.35 -8.22
CA LEU A 135 17.21 -2.72 -7.79
C LEU A 135 16.76 -3.61 -8.97
N LYS A 136 15.92 -3.08 -9.86
CA LYS A 136 15.53 -3.78 -11.10
C LYS A 136 16.76 -4.05 -11.98
N ASP A 137 17.62 -3.06 -12.18
CA ASP A 137 18.80 -3.20 -13.05
C ASP A 137 19.80 -4.22 -12.48
N MET A 138 19.96 -4.31 -11.17
CA MET A 138 20.79 -5.33 -10.50
C MET A 138 20.36 -6.77 -10.85
N VAL A 139 19.08 -6.99 -11.12
CA VAL A 139 18.53 -8.31 -11.47
C VAL A 139 18.54 -8.56 -12.98
N CYS A 140 18.69 -7.51 -13.79
CA CYS A 140 18.64 -7.57 -15.25
C CYS A 140 20.04 -7.73 -15.88
N SER A 141 20.55 -8.96 -15.94
CA SER A 141 21.80 -9.22 -16.66
C SER A 141 21.66 -9.02 -18.16
N PRO A 142 22.76 -8.63 -18.88
CA PRO A 142 22.75 -8.50 -20.34
C PRO A 142 22.31 -9.79 -21.04
N ALA A 143 21.34 -9.69 -21.94
CA ALA A 143 20.71 -10.81 -22.66
C ALA A 143 20.07 -11.88 -21.76
N GLY A 144 19.84 -11.60 -20.47
CA GLY A 144 19.25 -12.53 -19.51
C GLY A 144 17.75 -12.70 -19.66
N SER A 145 17.20 -13.72 -19.00
CA SER A 145 15.74 -13.98 -18.96
C SER A 145 14.95 -12.87 -18.27
N THR A 146 15.56 -12.21 -17.27
CA THR A 146 14.89 -11.14 -16.51
C THR A 146 14.61 -9.92 -17.40
N ILE A 147 15.59 -9.46 -18.17
CA ILE A 147 15.38 -8.29 -19.05
C ILE A 147 14.38 -8.60 -20.17
N GLU A 148 14.30 -9.85 -20.67
CA GLU A 148 13.26 -10.25 -21.61
C GLU A 148 11.86 -10.24 -20.96
N GLY A 149 11.72 -10.71 -19.72
CA GLY A 149 10.48 -10.59 -18.96
C GLY A 149 10.06 -9.14 -18.77
N VAL A 150 10.98 -8.24 -18.40
CA VAL A 150 10.74 -6.79 -18.30
C VAL A 150 10.25 -6.22 -19.62
N ARG A 151 10.90 -6.56 -20.77
CA ARG A 151 10.48 -6.11 -22.09
C ARG A 151 9.04 -6.50 -22.41
N ILE A 152 8.65 -7.72 -22.08
CA ILE A 152 7.28 -8.22 -22.31
C ILE A 152 6.28 -7.45 -21.45
N LEU A 153 6.58 -7.21 -20.17
CA LEU A 153 5.71 -6.44 -19.27
C LEU A 153 5.53 -4.99 -19.76
N GLU A 154 6.62 -4.34 -20.19
CA GLU A 154 6.56 -2.98 -20.76
C GLU A 154 5.73 -2.96 -22.06
N GLN A 155 5.92 -3.92 -22.94
CA GLN A 155 5.17 -4.03 -24.20
C GLN A 155 3.66 -4.18 -23.96
N ASN A 156 3.27 -4.83 -22.87
CA ASN A 156 1.88 -5.02 -22.48
C ASN A 156 1.34 -3.90 -21.56
N GLY A 157 2.08 -2.80 -21.40
CA GLY A 157 1.60 -1.60 -20.68
C GLY A 157 1.51 -1.76 -19.18
N PHE A 158 2.32 -2.60 -18.55
CA PHE A 158 2.28 -2.89 -17.12
C PHE A 158 2.27 -1.62 -16.26
N ARG A 159 3.18 -0.68 -16.52
CA ARG A 159 3.26 0.55 -15.73
C ARG A 159 2.01 1.42 -15.91
N SER A 160 1.52 1.55 -17.13
CA SER A 160 0.29 2.28 -17.41
C SER A 160 -0.91 1.66 -16.70
N ALA A 161 -1.04 0.34 -16.74
CA ALA A 161 -2.14 -0.36 -16.05
C ALA A 161 -2.13 -0.11 -14.53
N VAL A 162 -0.96 -0.19 -13.89
CA VAL A 162 -0.81 0.10 -12.46
C VAL A 162 -1.15 1.57 -12.15
N PHE A 163 -0.63 2.51 -12.96
CA PHE A 163 -0.88 3.94 -12.80
C PHE A 163 -2.38 4.27 -12.89
N GLU A 164 -3.06 3.76 -13.91
CA GLU A 164 -4.49 4.00 -14.11
C GLU A 164 -5.37 3.33 -13.04
N ALA A 165 -5.00 2.15 -12.56
CA ALA A 165 -5.70 1.49 -11.46
C ALA A 165 -5.66 2.33 -10.18
N LEU A 166 -4.49 2.88 -9.83
CA LEU A 166 -4.34 3.73 -8.66
C LEU A 166 -5.06 5.07 -8.81
N ASN A 167 -5.00 5.69 -9.98
CA ASN A 167 -5.76 6.91 -10.27
C ASN A 167 -7.26 6.68 -10.14
N GLY A 168 -7.78 5.62 -10.74
CA GLY A 168 -9.19 5.26 -10.65
C GLY A 168 -9.65 5.02 -9.22
N ALA A 169 -8.81 4.36 -8.40
CA ALA A 169 -9.09 4.15 -6.99
C ALA A 169 -9.13 5.46 -6.20
N ALA A 170 -8.15 6.36 -6.41
CA ALA A 170 -8.10 7.67 -5.76
C ALA A 170 -9.31 8.53 -6.13
N GLU A 171 -9.68 8.59 -7.40
CA GLU A 171 -10.85 9.33 -7.86
C GLU A 171 -12.16 8.75 -7.29
N LYS A 172 -12.26 7.44 -7.15
CA LYS A 172 -13.41 6.82 -6.49
C LYS A 172 -13.48 7.17 -5.01
N SER A 173 -12.33 7.17 -4.30
CA SER A 173 -12.23 7.56 -2.88
C SER A 173 -12.75 8.98 -2.63
N LYS A 174 -12.39 9.94 -3.47
CA LYS A 174 -12.86 11.33 -3.38
C LYS A 174 -14.39 11.50 -3.49
N ARG A 175 -15.08 10.53 -4.07
CA ARG A 175 -16.52 10.56 -4.31
C ARG A 175 -17.33 9.78 -3.25
N MET A 176 -16.66 9.18 -2.27
CA MET A 176 -17.29 8.43 -1.17
C MET A 176 -17.63 9.34 0.01
#